data_b5545df105ea874591cd1cf5bb1c563d
#
_entry.id   b5545df105ea874591cd1cf5bb1c563d
#
_cell.length_a   1.000
_cell.length_b   1.000
_cell.length_c   1.000
_cell.angle_alpha   90.00
_cell.angle_beta   90.00
_cell.angle_gamma   90.00
#
_symmetry.space_group_name_H-M   'P 1'
#
loop_
_entity.id
_entity.type
_entity.pdbx_description
1 polymer ?
#
loop_
_entity_poly.entity_id
_entity_poly.type
_entity_poly.pdbx_seq_one_letter_code
_entity_poly.pdbx_strand_id
1 'polypeptide(L)'
;SSIVLADSGSPFRQSVLVNVGIQDGIQDGWAAMDGLGLVGRISGVGSKTARVLLLTDTASIIPATIQPSGQQALIAGDNTIAPTVEFLENVDLVRPGDRVETSGSGGVFPPNLLIGRLALDPSGRLRVRLAADYERLEFLRVLRNFGTEPIDNPGNLIINKSLNSLSDNQSAVANGT
;
A
#
# COMPACT_ATOMS: atom_id res chain seq x y z
N SER A 1 8.66 -15.98 -4.69
CA SER A 1 7.50 -16.26 -5.57
C SER A 1 6.53 -17.20 -4.89
N SER A 2 5.27 -17.01 -5.11
CA SER A 2 4.22 -17.89 -4.63
C SER A 2 3.32 -18.35 -5.78
N ILE A 3 2.65 -19.48 -5.59
CA ILE A 3 1.69 -20.02 -6.55
C ILE A 3 0.29 -19.76 -6.03
N VAL A 4 -0.60 -19.29 -6.91
CA VAL A 4 -2.01 -19.14 -6.60
C VAL A 4 -2.66 -20.52 -6.55
N LEU A 5 -3.29 -20.85 -5.42
CA LEU A 5 -3.92 -22.14 -5.20
C LEU A 5 -5.41 -22.14 -5.57
N ALA A 6 -6.13 -21.09 -5.22
CA ALA A 6 -7.57 -20.98 -5.44
C ALA A 6 -8.08 -19.57 -5.27
N ASP A 7 -9.20 -19.26 -5.94
CA ASP A 7 -10.02 -18.09 -5.66
C ASP A 7 -10.85 -18.33 -4.39
N SER A 8 -11.27 -17.26 -3.72
CA SER A 8 -12.06 -17.39 -2.50
C SER A 8 -13.43 -18.03 -2.69
N GLY A 9 -13.94 -18.07 -3.91
CA GLY A 9 -15.27 -18.60 -4.22
C GLY A 9 -16.43 -17.78 -3.64
N SER A 10 -16.16 -16.70 -2.92
CA SER A 10 -17.18 -15.83 -2.34
C SER A 10 -17.53 -14.70 -3.30
N PRO A 11 -18.82 -14.44 -3.58
CA PRO A 11 -19.21 -13.32 -4.42
C PRO A 11 -18.99 -11.96 -3.75
N PHE A 12 -18.75 -11.93 -2.44
CA PHE A 12 -18.59 -10.71 -1.65
C PHE A 12 -17.12 -10.37 -1.35
N ARG A 13 -16.20 -11.32 -1.50
CA ARG A 13 -14.78 -11.12 -1.30
C ARG A 13 -13.99 -11.54 -2.51
N GLN A 14 -13.27 -10.61 -3.08
CA GLN A 14 -12.35 -10.90 -4.16
C GLN A 14 -10.95 -11.11 -3.57
N SER A 15 -10.58 -12.36 -3.43
CA SER A 15 -9.30 -12.76 -2.88
C SER A 15 -8.83 -14.06 -3.52
N VAL A 16 -7.53 -14.29 -3.47
CA VAL A 16 -6.90 -15.54 -3.89
C VAL A 16 -6.05 -16.10 -2.77
N LEU A 17 -5.93 -17.42 -2.73
CA LEU A 17 -5.09 -18.13 -1.78
C LEU A 17 -3.74 -18.44 -2.43
N VAL A 18 -2.65 -18.19 -1.71
CA VAL A 18 -1.29 -18.47 -2.17
C VAL A 18 -0.60 -19.45 -1.23
N ASN A 19 0.40 -20.16 -1.72
CA ASN A 19 1.10 -21.24 -1.03
C ASN A 19 2.31 -20.79 -0.20
N VAL A 20 2.27 -19.59 0.34
CA VAL A 20 3.27 -19.07 1.28
C VAL A 20 2.55 -18.55 2.52
N GLY A 21 3.16 -18.68 3.68
CA GLY A 21 2.56 -18.28 4.93
C GLY A 21 3.58 -17.85 5.97
N ILE A 22 3.23 -17.98 7.26
CA ILE A 22 4.09 -17.59 8.39
C ILE A 22 5.43 -18.30 8.33
N GLN A 23 5.47 -19.57 7.92
CA GLN A 23 6.70 -20.34 7.80
C GLN A 23 7.68 -19.76 6.78
N ASP A 24 7.19 -19.00 5.81
CA ASP A 24 7.98 -18.31 4.80
C ASP A 24 8.29 -16.87 5.19
N GLY A 25 7.92 -16.45 6.40
CA GLY A 25 8.10 -15.09 6.90
C GLY A 25 7.10 -14.08 6.37
N ILE A 26 5.98 -14.53 5.80
CA ILE A 26 4.95 -13.64 5.25
C ILE A 26 4.22 -12.93 6.38
N GLN A 27 4.02 -11.64 6.21
CA GLN A 27 3.28 -10.79 7.14
C GLN A 27 2.04 -10.21 6.49
N ASP A 28 1.03 -10.00 7.33
CA ASP A 28 -0.19 -9.31 6.92
C ASP A 28 0.13 -7.90 6.41
N GLY A 29 -0.60 -7.43 5.41
CA GLY A 29 -0.43 -6.11 4.82
C GLY A 29 0.62 -6.01 3.71
N TRP A 30 1.47 -7.01 3.50
CA TRP A 30 2.47 -6.96 2.44
C TRP A 30 1.84 -6.98 1.05
N ALA A 31 2.46 -6.27 0.11
CA ALA A 31 2.00 -6.20 -1.28
C ALA A 31 2.26 -7.51 -2.02
N ALA A 32 1.33 -7.88 -2.90
CA ALA A 32 1.48 -8.98 -3.84
C ALA A 32 1.40 -8.46 -5.27
N MET A 33 2.35 -8.85 -6.10
CA MET A 33 2.47 -8.43 -7.49
C MET A 33 2.56 -9.63 -8.43
N ASP A 34 2.07 -9.46 -9.64
CA ASP A 34 2.44 -10.33 -10.77
C ASP A 34 3.58 -9.70 -11.57
N GLY A 35 3.87 -10.22 -12.76
CA GLY A 35 4.91 -9.66 -13.64
C GLY A 35 4.56 -8.30 -14.25
N LEU A 36 3.34 -7.82 -14.11
CA LEU A 36 2.82 -6.61 -14.78
C LEU A 36 2.47 -5.49 -13.82
N GLY A 37 2.03 -5.81 -12.61
CA GLY A 37 1.64 -4.78 -11.65
C GLY A 37 1.15 -5.33 -10.32
N LEU A 38 0.62 -4.42 -9.50
CA LEU A 38 0.09 -4.72 -8.18
C LEU A 38 -1.20 -5.53 -8.31
N VAL A 39 -1.27 -6.65 -7.60
CA VAL A 39 -2.43 -7.54 -7.55
C VAL A 39 -3.29 -7.25 -6.33
N GLY A 40 -2.67 -7.05 -5.18
CA GLY A 40 -3.35 -6.82 -3.94
C GLY A 40 -2.42 -6.82 -2.74
N ARG A 41 -2.97 -7.09 -1.56
CA ARG A 41 -2.21 -7.17 -0.32
C ARG A 41 -2.53 -8.44 0.45
N ILE A 42 -1.59 -8.90 1.24
CA ILE A 42 -1.80 -10.01 2.15
C ILE A 42 -2.83 -9.59 3.21
N SER A 43 -3.91 -10.33 3.30
CA SER A 43 -5.00 -10.14 4.26
C SER A 43 -5.40 -11.49 4.86
N GLY A 44 -4.68 -11.90 5.87
CA GLY A 44 -4.81 -13.20 6.51
C GLY A 44 -3.66 -14.13 6.16
N VAL A 45 -2.95 -14.59 7.18
CA VAL A 45 -1.77 -15.45 7.03
C VAL A 45 -1.96 -16.71 7.86
N GLY A 46 -1.93 -17.87 7.21
CA GLY A 46 -1.83 -19.16 7.86
C GLY A 46 -0.38 -19.64 7.94
N SER A 47 -0.16 -20.84 8.45
CA SER A 47 1.21 -21.36 8.61
C SER A 47 1.91 -21.60 7.26
N LYS A 48 1.20 -22.08 6.24
CA LYS A 48 1.74 -22.43 4.92
C LYS A 48 1.04 -21.71 3.77
N THR A 49 -0.03 -20.98 4.06
CA THR A 49 -0.85 -20.28 3.06
C THR A 49 -1.12 -18.85 3.50
N ALA A 50 -1.45 -18.00 2.57
CA ALA A 50 -1.90 -16.65 2.84
C ALA A 50 -3.01 -16.27 1.85
N ARG A 51 -3.84 -15.31 2.25
CA ARG A 51 -4.86 -14.76 1.38
C ARG A 51 -4.38 -13.42 0.84
N VAL A 52 -4.52 -13.22 -0.46
CA VAL A 52 -4.29 -11.94 -1.12
C VAL A 52 -5.64 -11.29 -1.39
N LEU A 53 -5.90 -10.16 -0.77
CA LEU A 53 -7.07 -9.35 -1.06
C LEU A 53 -6.81 -8.56 -2.34
N LEU A 54 -7.62 -8.80 -3.37
CA LEU A 54 -7.46 -8.17 -4.68
C LEU A 54 -7.84 -6.68 -4.64
N LEU A 55 -7.25 -5.90 -5.53
CA LEU A 55 -7.54 -4.47 -5.65
C LEU A 55 -8.99 -4.17 -6.04
N THR A 56 -9.68 -5.16 -6.56
CA THR A 56 -11.10 -5.07 -6.96
C THR A 56 -12.07 -5.27 -5.80
N ASP A 57 -11.61 -5.79 -4.66
CA ASP A 57 -12.47 -5.98 -3.49
C ASP A 57 -12.87 -4.65 -2.86
N THR A 58 -14.10 -4.56 -2.35
CA THR A 58 -14.62 -3.34 -1.71
C THR A 58 -13.88 -2.93 -0.44
N ALA A 59 -13.15 -3.86 0.20
CA ALA A 59 -12.29 -3.56 1.33
C ALA A 59 -10.91 -3.02 0.92
N SER A 60 -10.58 -3.02 -0.39
CA SER A 60 -9.31 -2.52 -0.90
C SER A 60 -9.40 -1.03 -1.19
N ILE A 61 -8.64 -0.24 -0.44
CA ILE A 61 -8.47 1.21 -0.66
C ILE A 61 -6.98 1.51 -0.63
N ILE A 62 -6.45 2.05 -1.72
CA ILE A 62 -5.02 2.27 -1.88
C ILE A 62 -4.72 3.73 -2.17
N PRO A 63 -3.90 4.38 -1.33
CA PRO A 63 -3.38 5.71 -1.65
C PRO A 63 -2.49 5.64 -2.89
N ALA A 64 -2.77 6.50 -3.85
CA ALA A 64 -2.11 6.49 -5.15
C ALA A 64 -1.68 7.88 -5.59
N THR A 65 -0.69 7.88 -6.49
CA THR A 65 -0.25 9.07 -7.21
C THR A 65 -0.47 8.85 -8.69
N ILE A 66 -1.04 9.84 -9.35
CA ILE A 66 -1.29 9.82 -10.79
C ILE A 66 -0.19 10.62 -11.49
N GLN A 67 0.54 9.95 -12.38
CA GLN A 67 1.64 10.57 -13.12
C GLN A 67 1.21 10.88 -14.56
N PRO A 68 1.70 11.98 -15.17
CA PRO A 68 2.80 12.86 -14.70
C PRO A 68 2.38 14.00 -13.78
N SER A 69 1.08 14.23 -13.55
CA SER A 69 0.58 15.40 -12.78
C SER A 69 1.02 15.41 -11.32
N GLY A 70 1.25 14.24 -10.72
CA GLY A 70 1.53 14.12 -9.30
C GLY A 70 0.31 14.21 -8.39
N GLN A 71 -0.91 14.22 -8.95
CA GLN A 71 -2.14 14.30 -8.19
C GLN A 71 -2.31 13.07 -7.29
N GLN A 72 -2.74 13.30 -6.06
CA GLN A 72 -3.04 12.26 -5.09
C GLN A 72 -4.49 11.81 -5.22
N ALA A 73 -4.74 10.52 -5.07
CA ALA A 73 -6.07 9.94 -5.08
C ALA A 73 -6.11 8.66 -4.22
N LEU A 74 -7.30 8.17 -3.95
CA LEU A 74 -7.53 6.84 -3.41
C LEU A 74 -8.12 5.94 -4.50
N ILE A 75 -7.57 4.76 -4.65
CA ILE A 75 -8.08 3.75 -5.58
C ILE A 75 -8.89 2.75 -4.77
N ALA A 76 -10.18 2.72 -5.00
CA ALA A 76 -11.14 1.92 -4.23
C ALA A 76 -11.74 0.81 -5.10
N GLY A 77 -11.67 -0.42 -4.61
CA GLY A 77 -12.35 -1.56 -5.22
C GLY A 77 -13.87 -1.44 -5.07
N ASP A 78 -14.61 -1.88 -6.07
CA ASP A 78 -16.08 -1.88 -6.08
C ASP A 78 -16.66 -3.21 -6.61
N ASN A 79 -15.88 -4.29 -6.52
CA ASN A 79 -16.19 -5.62 -7.09
C ASN A 79 -16.28 -5.66 -8.61
N THR A 80 -15.89 -4.60 -9.30
CA THR A 80 -15.71 -4.60 -10.76
C THR A 80 -14.25 -4.78 -11.14
N ILE A 81 -13.98 -5.06 -12.41
CA ILE A 81 -12.62 -5.22 -12.93
C ILE A 81 -11.81 -3.92 -12.94
N ALA A 82 -12.46 -2.78 -12.77
CA ALA A 82 -11.84 -1.46 -12.85
C ALA A 82 -12.17 -0.64 -11.60
N PRO A 83 -11.31 -0.64 -10.58
CA PRO A 83 -11.51 0.16 -9.37
C PRO A 83 -11.75 1.63 -9.64
N THR A 84 -12.45 2.29 -8.73
CA THR A 84 -12.79 3.71 -8.83
C THR A 84 -11.64 4.60 -8.35
N VAL A 85 -11.62 5.83 -8.85
CA VAL A 85 -10.71 6.90 -8.39
C VAL A 85 -11.48 7.85 -7.50
N GLU A 86 -11.10 7.91 -6.22
CA GLU A 86 -11.75 8.70 -5.20
C GLU A 86 -10.84 9.83 -4.71
N PHE A 87 -11.42 10.92 -4.21
CA PHE A 87 -10.71 12.03 -3.58
C PHE A 87 -9.64 12.69 -4.46
N LEU A 88 -9.86 12.73 -5.75
CA LEU A 88 -9.02 13.48 -6.69
C LEU A 88 -9.39 14.95 -6.62
N GLU A 89 -8.44 15.80 -6.25
CA GLU A 89 -8.71 17.24 -6.05
C GLU A 89 -8.97 17.97 -7.36
N ASN A 90 -8.14 17.71 -8.37
CA ASN A 90 -8.24 18.41 -9.65
C ASN A 90 -8.29 17.45 -10.82
N VAL A 91 -9.50 17.16 -11.27
CA VAL A 91 -9.77 16.26 -12.40
C VAL A 91 -9.17 16.78 -13.72
N ASP A 92 -9.06 18.10 -13.86
CA ASP A 92 -8.56 18.72 -15.11
C ASP A 92 -7.06 18.49 -15.34
N LEU A 93 -6.32 18.10 -14.29
CA LEU A 93 -4.88 17.81 -14.38
C LEU A 93 -4.55 16.39 -14.77
N VAL A 94 -5.54 15.52 -14.85
CA VAL A 94 -5.34 14.10 -15.20
C VAL A 94 -6.07 13.74 -16.48
N ARG A 95 -5.56 12.73 -17.17
CA ARG A 95 -6.12 12.27 -18.45
C ARG A 95 -6.21 10.75 -18.49
N PRO A 96 -7.15 10.18 -19.27
CA PRO A 96 -7.12 8.76 -19.57
C PRO A 96 -5.77 8.34 -20.13
N GLY A 97 -5.26 7.21 -19.67
CA GLY A 97 -3.92 6.74 -20.02
C GLY A 97 -2.82 7.13 -19.04
N ASP A 98 -3.07 8.06 -18.13
CA ASP A 98 -2.12 8.44 -17.10
C ASP A 98 -1.81 7.27 -16.18
N ARG A 99 -0.56 7.18 -15.75
CA ARG A 99 -0.06 6.10 -14.90
C ARG A 99 -0.52 6.28 -13.46
N VAL A 100 -1.01 5.21 -12.86
CA VAL A 100 -1.45 5.17 -11.47
C VAL A 100 -0.50 4.27 -10.68
N GLU A 101 0.15 4.84 -9.68
CA GLU A 101 1.13 4.15 -8.83
C GLU A 101 0.76 4.30 -7.37
N THR A 102 1.25 3.40 -6.52
CA THR A 102 1.12 3.59 -5.07
C THR A 102 1.89 4.83 -4.63
N SER A 103 1.32 5.60 -3.70
CA SER A 103 1.96 6.81 -3.18
C SER A 103 2.90 6.54 -2.01
N GLY A 104 2.75 5.40 -1.33
CA GLY A 104 3.43 5.10 -0.08
C GLY A 104 2.80 5.74 1.15
N SER A 105 1.75 6.54 1.00
CA SER A 105 1.02 7.13 2.12
C SER A 105 0.39 6.04 2.99
N GLY A 106 0.38 6.25 4.31
CA GLY A 106 -0.14 5.29 5.26
C GLY A 106 0.78 4.10 5.57
N GLY A 107 1.91 3.95 4.87
CA GLY A 107 2.94 2.96 5.16
C GLY A 107 2.57 1.50 4.88
N VAL A 108 1.39 1.23 4.26
CA VAL A 108 0.93 -0.13 3.95
C VAL A 108 1.66 -0.68 2.72
N PHE A 109 1.80 0.16 1.68
CA PHE A 109 2.49 -0.20 0.46
C PHE A 109 3.79 0.60 0.31
N PRO A 110 4.86 -0.01 -0.22
CA PRO A 110 5.97 0.78 -0.74
C PRO A 110 5.47 1.74 -1.83
N PRO A 111 6.08 2.91 -2.00
CA PRO A 111 5.70 3.83 -3.06
C PRO A 111 6.10 3.29 -4.45
N ASN A 112 5.50 3.87 -5.49
CA ASN A 112 5.85 3.65 -6.89
C ASN A 112 5.59 2.23 -7.43
N LEU A 113 4.71 1.46 -6.81
CA LEU A 113 4.22 0.21 -7.38
C LEU A 113 3.14 0.52 -8.42
N LEU A 114 3.26 -0.05 -9.61
CA LEU A 114 2.30 0.17 -10.67
C LEU A 114 0.96 -0.48 -10.35
N ILE A 115 -0.10 0.33 -10.26
CA ILE A 115 -1.49 -0.13 -10.12
C ILE A 115 -2.11 -0.35 -11.50
N GLY A 116 -1.99 0.64 -12.37
CA GLY A 116 -2.55 0.59 -13.71
C GLY A 116 -2.53 1.95 -14.39
N ARG A 117 -3.52 2.18 -15.24
CA ARG A 117 -3.69 3.44 -15.96
C ARG A 117 -5.12 3.95 -15.83
N LEU A 118 -5.27 5.26 -15.83
CA LEU A 118 -6.60 5.88 -15.84
C LEU A 118 -7.35 5.53 -17.12
N ALA A 119 -8.64 5.27 -16.96
CA ALA A 119 -9.59 5.05 -18.04
C ALA A 119 -10.92 5.72 -17.69
N LEU A 120 -11.71 6.05 -18.70
CA LEU A 120 -13.09 6.51 -18.52
C LEU A 120 -14.04 5.32 -18.70
N ASP A 121 -15.00 5.18 -17.78
CA ASP A 121 -16.08 4.23 -17.97
C ASP A 121 -17.15 4.82 -18.93
N PRO A 122 -18.15 4.02 -19.36
CA PRO A 122 -19.21 4.53 -20.25
C PRO A 122 -20.00 5.71 -19.66
N SER A 123 -20.01 5.87 -18.33
CA SER A 123 -20.67 7.00 -17.68
C SER A 123 -19.80 8.28 -17.61
N GLY A 124 -18.55 8.20 -18.09
CA GLY A 124 -17.58 9.31 -18.03
C GLY A 124 -16.83 9.44 -16.72
N ARG A 125 -16.93 8.46 -15.82
CA ARG A 125 -16.19 8.43 -14.55
C ARG A 125 -14.79 7.87 -14.75
N LEU A 126 -13.85 8.42 -13.98
CA LEU A 126 -12.49 7.88 -13.95
C LEU A 126 -12.44 6.56 -13.18
N ARG A 127 -11.80 5.59 -13.81
CA ARG A 127 -11.50 4.28 -13.23
C ARG A 127 -10.05 3.92 -13.52
N VAL A 128 -9.56 2.88 -12.89
CA VAL A 128 -8.23 2.36 -13.15
C VAL A 128 -8.33 1.03 -13.89
N ARG A 129 -7.75 0.99 -15.07
CA ARG A 129 -7.49 -0.27 -15.75
C ARG A 129 -6.24 -0.87 -15.14
N LEU A 130 -6.40 -1.98 -14.43
CA LEU A 130 -5.34 -2.64 -13.70
C LEU A 130 -4.26 -3.19 -14.64
N ALA A 131 -2.99 -3.01 -14.25
CA ALA A 131 -1.85 -3.51 -15.02
C ALA A 131 -1.65 -5.01 -14.85
N ALA A 132 -1.93 -5.56 -13.66
CA ALA A 132 -1.84 -6.98 -13.39
C ALA A 132 -2.83 -7.78 -14.22
N ASP A 133 -2.49 -9.00 -14.59
CA ASP A 133 -3.35 -9.89 -15.37
C ASP A 133 -4.26 -10.71 -14.46
N TYR A 134 -5.40 -10.13 -14.11
CA TYR A 134 -6.39 -10.78 -13.22
C TYR A 134 -7.08 -11.99 -13.84
N GLU A 135 -6.96 -12.20 -15.15
CA GLU A 135 -7.49 -13.39 -15.82
C GLU A 135 -6.55 -14.59 -15.69
N ARG A 136 -5.26 -14.33 -15.38
CA ARG A 136 -4.22 -15.36 -15.28
C ARG A 136 -3.33 -15.15 -14.06
N LEU A 137 -3.91 -15.15 -12.87
CA LEU A 137 -3.15 -15.10 -11.64
C LEU A 137 -2.61 -16.49 -11.30
N GLU A 138 -1.40 -16.80 -11.74
CA GLU A 138 -0.74 -18.08 -11.51
C GLU A 138 0.41 -17.95 -10.51
N PHE A 139 1.27 -16.95 -10.70
CA PHE A 139 2.43 -16.70 -9.88
C PHE A 139 2.40 -15.29 -9.33
N LEU A 140 2.58 -15.15 -8.02
CA LEU A 140 2.64 -13.86 -7.35
C LEU A 140 3.96 -13.75 -6.59
N ARG A 141 4.50 -12.55 -6.59
CA ARG A 141 5.62 -12.16 -5.74
C ARG A 141 5.11 -11.31 -4.59
N VAL A 142 5.38 -11.75 -3.38
CA VAL A 142 5.09 -10.97 -2.17
C VAL A 142 6.29 -10.09 -1.88
N LEU A 143 6.06 -8.77 -1.81
CA LEU A 143 7.09 -7.81 -1.47
C LEU A 143 7.19 -7.66 0.03
N ARG A 144 8.37 -7.91 0.56
CA ARG A 144 8.66 -7.68 1.97
C ARG A 144 8.68 -6.18 2.22
N ASN A 145 7.81 -5.72 3.08
CA ASN A 145 7.82 -4.36 3.55
C ASN A 145 8.30 -4.37 5.01
N PHE A 146 9.58 -4.13 5.20
CA PHE A 146 10.10 -3.78 6.51
C PHE A 146 9.71 -2.32 6.73
N GLY A 147 8.48 -2.07 7.22
CA GLY A 147 8.05 -0.74 7.59
C GLY A 147 9.14 -0.06 8.41
N THR A 148 9.32 1.24 8.27
CA THR A 148 10.10 2.02 9.23
C THR A 148 9.64 1.60 10.61
N GLU A 149 10.51 0.91 11.37
CA GLU A 149 10.22 0.62 12.75
C GLU A 149 9.77 1.93 13.40
N PRO A 150 8.61 1.96 14.06
CA PRO A 150 8.26 3.15 14.81
C PRO A 150 9.42 3.41 15.77
N ILE A 151 10.01 4.57 15.71
CA ILE A 151 11.03 4.98 16.68
C ILE A 151 10.30 4.99 18.01
N ASP A 152 10.48 3.93 18.79
CA ASP A 152 9.98 3.88 20.15
C ASP A 152 10.58 5.05 20.92
N ASN A 153 9.74 6.02 21.25
CA ASN A 153 10.10 7.22 21.98
C ASN A 153 11.03 8.23 21.27
N PRO A 154 10.62 8.82 20.14
CA PRO A 154 11.39 9.94 19.56
C PRO A 154 11.51 11.13 20.52
N GLY A 155 10.58 11.25 21.50
CA GLY A 155 10.63 12.28 22.53
C GLY A 155 11.82 12.17 23.50
N ASN A 156 12.32 10.98 23.76
CA ASN A 156 13.45 10.79 24.67
C ASN A 156 14.79 11.30 24.12
N LEU A 157 14.95 11.27 22.80
CA LEU A 157 16.15 11.82 22.14
C LEU A 157 16.20 13.35 22.21
N ILE A 158 15.04 13.99 22.22
CA ILE A 158 14.92 15.46 22.30
C ILE A 158 14.98 15.94 23.76
N ILE A 159 14.35 15.19 24.68
CA ILE A 159 14.32 15.53 26.11
C ILE A 159 15.68 15.37 26.75
N ASN A 160 16.46 14.33 26.42
CA ASN A 160 17.78 14.11 26.95
C ASN A 160 18.78 15.22 26.58
N LYS A 161 18.64 15.81 25.39
CA LYS A 161 19.50 16.89 24.95
C LYS A 161 19.18 18.21 25.65
N SER A 162 17.89 18.45 25.96
CA SER A 162 17.49 19.65 26.69
C SER A 162 17.79 19.55 28.18
N LEU A 163 17.71 18.37 28.79
CA LEU A 163 18.05 18.17 30.21
C LEU A 163 19.54 18.29 30.46
N ASN A 164 20.39 17.80 29.56
CA ASN A 164 21.83 17.96 29.69
C ASN A 164 22.25 19.44 29.57
N SER A 165 21.60 20.22 28.70
CA SER A 165 21.89 21.64 28.59
C SER A 165 21.45 22.45 29.82
N LEU A 166 20.39 22.02 30.51
CA LEU A 166 19.91 22.64 31.74
C LEU A 166 20.77 22.29 32.95
N SER A 167 21.32 21.07 33.01
CA SER A 167 22.23 20.68 34.11
C SER A 167 23.58 21.38 34.01
N ASP A 168 24.08 21.60 32.80
CA ASP A 168 25.32 22.34 32.60
C ASP A 168 25.20 23.83 32.96
N ASN A 169 24.04 24.44 32.72
CA ASN A 169 23.78 25.83 33.12
C ASN A 169 23.60 26.00 34.65
N GLN A 170 23.02 24.99 35.33
CA GLN A 170 22.87 25.07 36.79
C GLN A 170 24.19 24.86 37.53
N SER A 171 25.09 24.01 37.02
CA SER A 171 26.40 23.82 37.59
C SER A 171 27.32 25.04 37.37
N ALA A 172 27.13 25.77 36.28
CA ALA A 172 27.89 27.03 36.03
C ALA A 172 27.45 28.19 36.93
N VAL A 173 26.18 28.25 37.35
CA VAL A 173 25.64 29.29 38.26
C VAL A 173 25.99 29.01 39.72
N ALA A 174 26.15 27.75 40.14
CA ALA A 174 26.52 27.38 41.52
C ALA A 174 27.97 27.61 41.89
N ASN A 175 28.88 27.81 40.93
CA ASN A 175 30.30 28.07 41.14
C ASN A 175 30.71 29.55 40.97
N GLY A 176 29.72 30.47 40.99
CA GLY A 176 29.94 31.91 40.78
C GLY A 176 29.79 32.78 42.03
N THR A 177 30.27 32.33 43.22
CA THR A 177 30.40 33.15 44.46
C THR A 177 31.81 33.12 44.96
#